data_4f1fb4948fd0c49123dd2122efdf4855
#
_entry.id   4f1fb4948fd0c49123dd2122efdf4855
#
_cell.length_a   1.000
_cell.length_b   1.000
_cell.length_c   1.000
_cell.angle_alpha   90.00
_cell.angle_beta   90.00
_cell.angle_gamma   90.00
#
_symmetry.space_group_name_H-M   'P 1'
#
loop_
_entity.id
_entity.type
_entity.pdbx_description
1 polymer ?
#
loop_
_entity_poly.entity_id
_entity_poly.type
_entity_poly.pdbx_seq_one_letter_code
_entity_poly.pdbx_strand_id
1 'polypeptide(L)'
;MNTLTHTQRQQLQTSLEQRQTQLQQELAAVQQEQEQHAEDTEDMPREPDANQSRDTSDREVRHAELLRDQQELQAVKAALQRMEDGSYGECVSCGKNVAPERLQVSPAAARCIQCQTKAEAQP
;
A
#
# COMPACT_ATOMS: atom_id res chain seq x y z
N MET A 1 -7.70 13.49 21.45
CA MET A 1 -7.41 12.28 22.22
C MET A 1 -7.82 11.05 21.45
N ASN A 2 -6.94 10.08 21.41
CA ASN A 2 -7.16 8.85 20.70
C ASN A 2 -8.00 7.89 21.55
N THR A 3 -9.07 7.33 20.99
CA THR A 3 -9.95 6.41 21.70
C THR A 3 -9.39 4.99 21.79
N LEU A 4 -8.21 4.75 21.20
CA LEU A 4 -7.56 3.43 21.20
C LEU A 4 -6.93 3.14 22.56
N THR A 5 -7.12 1.91 23.03
CA THR A 5 -6.38 1.42 24.20
C THR A 5 -4.93 1.12 23.82
N HIS A 6 -4.07 1.01 24.84
CA HIS A 6 -2.66 0.65 24.63
C HIS A 6 -2.55 -0.71 23.91
N THR A 7 -3.36 -1.69 24.31
CA THR A 7 -3.38 -3.01 23.69
C THR A 7 -3.79 -2.94 22.21
N GLN A 8 -4.84 -2.18 21.92
CA GLN A 8 -5.30 -1.99 20.53
C GLN A 8 -4.23 -1.34 19.68
N ARG A 9 -3.56 -0.31 20.21
CA ARG A 9 -2.46 0.37 19.51
C ARG A 9 -1.32 -0.58 19.22
N GLN A 10 -0.93 -1.43 20.19
CA GLN A 10 0.12 -2.43 19.99
C GLN A 10 -0.25 -3.44 18.91
N GLN A 11 -1.49 -3.92 18.91
CA GLN A 11 -1.97 -4.86 17.90
C GLN A 11 -1.94 -4.23 16.50
N LEU A 12 -2.36 -2.99 16.39
CA LEU A 12 -2.34 -2.26 15.12
C LEU A 12 -0.91 -2.00 14.65
N GLN A 13 -0.01 -1.66 15.56
CA GLN A 13 1.41 -1.48 15.24
C GLN A 13 2.01 -2.77 14.70
N THR A 14 1.76 -3.90 15.34
CA THR A 14 2.24 -5.21 14.89
C THR A 14 1.70 -5.54 13.51
N SER A 15 0.41 -5.30 13.26
CA SER A 15 -0.22 -5.52 11.96
C SER A 15 0.43 -4.67 10.88
N LEU A 16 0.69 -3.39 11.17
CA LEU A 16 1.34 -2.47 10.24
C LEU A 16 2.78 -2.89 9.93
N GLU A 17 3.53 -3.29 10.94
CA GLU A 17 4.91 -3.75 10.76
C GLU A 17 4.98 -5.03 9.93
N GLN A 18 4.08 -5.97 10.17
CA GLN A 18 3.98 -7.20 9.38
C GLN A 18 3.62 -6.90 7.94
N ARG A 19 2.66 -6.01 7.72
CA ARG A 19 2.26 -5.61 6.37
C ARG A 19 3.39 -4.88 5.65
N GLN A 20 4.12 -4.02 6.35
CA GLN A 20 5.28 -3.34 5.79
C GLN A 20 6.32 -4.34 5.28
N THR A 21 6.67 -5.33 6.10
CA THR A 21 7.64 -6.37 5.73
C THR A 21 7.15 -7.15 4.51
N GLN A 22 5.87 -7.55 4.52
CA GLN A 22 5.27 -8.31 3.43
C GLN A 22 5.32 -7.52 2.11
N LEU A 23 4.94 -6.24 2.14
CA LEU A 23 4.95 -5.38 0.95
C LEU A 23 6.38 -5.16 0.44
N GLN A 24 7.34 -4.95 1.34
CA GLN A 24 8.74 -4.79 0.97
C GLN A 24 9.29 -6.04 0.28
N GLN A 25 8.93 -7.22 0.78
CA GLN A 25 9.33 -8.49 0.18
C GLN A 25 8.70 -8.69 -1.20
N GLU A 26 7.41 -8.39 -1.35
CA GLU A 26 6.71 -8.51 -2.62
C GLU A 26 7.31 -7.57 -3.67
N LEU A 27 7.59 -6.32 -3.29
CA LEU A 27 8.17 -5.33 -4.20
C LEU A 27 9.60 -5.70 -4.59
N ALA A 28 10.39 -6.22 -3.66
CA ALA A 28 11.75 -6.68 -3.95
C ALA A 28 11.74 -7.88 -4.90
N ALA A 29 10.80 -8.81 -4.73
CA ALA A 29 10.67 -9.98 -5.61
C ALA A 29 10.31 -9.57 -7.04
N VAL A 30 9.37 -8.63 -7.19
CA VAL A 30 8.98 -8.11 -8.51
C VAL A 30 10.16 -7.41 -9.19
N GLN A 31 10.92 -6.63 -8.43
CA GLN A 31 12.11 -5.95 -8.96
C GLN A 31 13.14 -6.94 -9.45
N GLN A 32 13.39 -8.02 -8.69
CA GLN A 32 14.32 -9.08 -9.09
C GLN A 32 13.86 -9.79 -10.36
N GLU A 33 12.56 -10.08 -10.48
CA GLU A 33 11.99 -10.69 -11.68
C GLU A 33 12.18 -9.79 -12.91
N GLN A 34 11.98 -8.48 -12.75
CA GLN A 34 12.18 -7.53 -13.84
C GLN A 34 13.64 -7.46 -14.28
N GLU A 35 14.58 -7.47 -13.33
CA GLU A 35 16.02 -7.46 -13.63
C GLU A 35 16.43 -8.73 -14.35
N GLN A 36 15.98 -9.90 -13.89
CA GLN A 36 16.26 -11.18 -14.55
C GLN A 36 15.66 -11.23 -15.95
N HIS A 37 14.44 -10.73 -16.11
CA HIS A 37 13.77 -10.73 -17.41
C HIS A 37 14.46 -9.80 -18.39
N ALA A 38 14.98 -8.67 -17.93
CA ALA A 38 15.75 -7.75 -18.77
C ALA A 38 17.08 -8.40 -19.22
N GLU A 39 17.76 -9.13 -18.34
CA GLU A 39 18.98 -9.85 -18.70
C GLU A 39 18.70 -10.97 -19.70
N ASP A 40 17.61 -11.70 -19.52
CA ASP A 40 17.25 -12.82 -20.41
C ASP A 40 16.78 -12.36 -21.79
N THR A 41 16.31 -11.12 -21.94
CA THR A 41 15.77 -10.60 -23.20
C THR A 41 16.78 -9.84 -24.05
N GLU A 42 17.98 -9.53 -23.55
CA GLU A 42 18.99 -8.81 -24.31
C GLU A 42 19.49 -9.58 -25.54
N ASP A 43 19.41 -10.92 -25.52
CA ASP A 43 19.92 -11.78 -26.59
C ASP A 43 18.82 -12.41 -27.46
N MET A 44 17.54 -12.13 -27.24
CA MET A 44 16.46 -12.72 -28.04
C MET A 44 15.91 -11.74 -29.06
N PRO A 45 15.88 -12.12 -30.36
CA PRO A 45 15.20 -11.31 -31.36
C PRO A 45 13.70 -11.28 -31.05
N ARG A 46 13.15 -10.07 -30.98
CA ARG A 46 11.71 -9.90 -30.76
C ARG A 46 10.96 -10.24 -32.05
N GLU A 47 10.42 -11.43 -32.12
CA GLU A 47 9.45 -11.75 -33.15
C GLU A 47 8.08 -11.28 -32.69
N PRO A 48 7.28 -10.63 -33.58
CA PRO A 48 5.91 -10.29 -33.27
C PRO A 48 5.10 -11.57 -33.11
N ASP A 49 4.73 -11.89 -31.88
CA ASP A 49 3.97 -13.06 -31.53
C ASP A 49 2.49 -12.71 -31.42
N ALA A 50 1.62 -13.64 -31.81
CA ALA A 50 0.17 -13.50 -31.66
C ALA A 50 -0.25 -13.35 -30.17
N ASN A 51 0.64 -13.68 -29.24
CA ASN A 51 0.43 -13.54 -27.80
C ASN A 51 0.86 -12.20 -27.22
N GLN A 52 1.33 -11.25 -28.04
CA GLN A 52 1.79 -9.94 -27.57
C GLN A 52 0.70 -9.17 -26.82
N SER A 53 -0.57 -9.27 -27.25
CA SER A 53 -1.65 -8.57 -26.58
C SER A 53 -1.95 -9.13 -25.19
N ARG A 54 -1.78 -10.43 -24.99
CA ARG A 54 -1.90 -11.04 -23.65
C ARG A 54 -0.76 -10.64 -22.74
N ASP A 55 0.48 -10.67 -23.25
CA ASP A 55 1.65 -10.26 -22.51
C ASP A 55 1.57 -8.78 -22.11
N THR A 56 1.05 -7.92 -22.99
CA THR A 56 0.86 -6.51 -22.72
C THR A 56 -0.20 -6.30 -21.62
N SER A 57 -1.33 -7.02 -21.70
CA SER A 57 -2.38 -6.95 -20.69
C SER A 57 -1.89 -7.42 -19.33
N ASP A 58 -1.13 -8.52 -19.29
CA ASP A 58 -0.54 -9.05 -18.06
C ASP A 58 0.46 -8.06 -17.47
N ARG A 59 1.27 -7.41 -18.29
CA ARG A 59 2.21 -6.37 -17.83
C ARG A 59 1.49 -5.16 -17.25
N GLU A 60 0.39 -4.75 -17.89
CA GLU A 60 -0.42 -3.64 -17.39
C GLU A 60 -1.04 -3.95 -16.04
N VAL A 61 -1.57 -5.17 -15.86
CA VAL A 61 -2.12 -5.61 -14.58
C VAL A 61 -1.04 -5.66 -13.51
N ARG A 62 0.13 -6.23 -13.83
CA ARG A 62 1.26 -6.28 -12.89
C ARG A 62 1.76 -4.90 -12.52
N HIS A 63 1.82 -3.99 -13.49
CA HIS A 63 2.22 -2.61 -13.25
C HIS A 63 1.22 -1.91 -12.31
N ALA A 64 -0.08 -2.11 -12.53
CA ALA A 64 -1.12 -1.54 -11.67
C ALA A 64 -1.04 -2.12 -10.24
N GLU A 65 -0.79 -3.42 -10.11
CA GLU A 65 -0.60 -4.06 -8.81
C GLU A 65 0.64 -3.52 -8.10
N LEU A 66 1.74 -3.33 -8.83
CA LEU A 66 2.98 -2.76 -8.30
C LEU A 66 2.76 -1.35 -7.77
N LEU A 67 2.07 -0.50 -8.52
CA LEU A 67 1.75 0.86 -8.08
C LEU A 67 0.86 0.85 -6.84
N ARG A 68 -0.10 -0.05 -6.78
CA ARG A 68 -0.99 -0.21 -5.62
C ARG A 68 -0.19 -0.62 -4.38
N ASP A 69 0.72 -1.58 -4.53
CA ASP A 69 1.57 -2.04 -3.43
C ASP A 69 2.50 -0.93 -2.94
N GLN A 70 3.07 -0.14 -3.86
CA GLN A 70 3.90 1.00 -3.49
C GLN A 70 3.11 2.05 -2.71
N GLN A 71 1.88 2.35 -3.14
CA GLN A 71 1.01 3.30 -2.46
C GLN A 71 0.61 2.79 -1.07
N GLU A 72 0.29 1.51 -0.96
CA GLU A 72 -0.03 0.89 0.32
C GLU A 72 1.17 0.91 1.26
N LEU A 73 2.37 0.61 0.76
CA LEU A 73 3.59 0.66 1.56
C LEU A 73 3.84 2.08 2.11
N GLN A 74 3.64 3.10 1.30
CA GLN A 74 3.77 4.48 1.75
C GLN A 74 2.74 4.81 2.84
N ALA A 75 1.50 4.35 2.67
CA ALA A 75 0.44 4.57 3.66
C ALA A 75 0.76 3.86 4.98
N VAL A 76 1.30 2.64 4.91
CA VAL A 76 1.72 1.88 6.10
C VAL A 76 2.87 2.60 6.82
N LYS A 77 3.88 3.04 6.09
CA LYS A 77 5.01 3.78 6.68
C LYS A 77 4.55 5.08 7.33
N ALA A 78 3.64 5.80 6.69
CA ALA A 78 3.09 7.04 7.24
C ALA A 78 2.30 6.76 8.52
N ALA A 79 1.54 5.67 8.57
CA ALA A 79 0.80 5.28 9.76
C ALA A 79 1.74 4.95 10.92
N LEU A 80 2.83 4.23 10.66
CA LEU A 80 3.84 3.94 11.69
C LEU A 80 4.52 5.21 12.17
N GLN A 81 4.77 6.16 11.28
CA GLN A 81 5.32 7.46 11.64
C GLN A 81 4.36 8.22 12.57
N ARG A 82 3.07 8.19 12.28
CA ARG A 82 2.07 8.84 13.13
C ARG A 82 1.99 8.19 14.52
N MET A 83 2.26 6.88 14.61
CA MET A 83 2.36 6.22 15.93
C MET A 83 3.51 6.77 16.74
N GLU A 84 4.66 7.03 16.11
CA GLU A 84 5.81 7.64 16.78
C GLU A 84 5.52 9.09 17.20
N ASP A 85 4.82 9.84 16.33
CA ASP A 85 4.47 11.24 16.59
C ASP A 85 3.33 11.40 17.59
N GLY A 86 2.58 10.34 17.88
CA GLY A 86 1.41 10.37 18.75
C GLY A 86 0.14 10.82 18.08
N SER A 87 0.12 10.96 16.75
CA SER A 87 -1.05 11.42 16.00
C SER A 87 -1.83 10.29 15.34
N TYR A 88 -1.41 9.04 15.53
CA TYR A 88 -2.11 7.90 14.95
C TYR A 88 -3.54 7.81 15.49
N GLY A 89 -4.49 7.57 14.58
CA GLY A 89 -5.90 7.50 14.90
C GLY A 89 -6.64 8.83 14.75
N GLU A 90 -5.89 9.92 14.44
CA GLU A 90 -6.50 11.21 14.13
C GLU A 90 -6.57 11.38 12.61
N CYS A 91 -7.71 11.91 12.13
CA CYS A 91 -7.87 12.20 10.72
C CYS A 91 -6.90 13.31 10.30
N VAL A 92 -6.12 13.08 9.25
CA VAL A 92 -5.15 14.07 8.75
C VAL A 92 -5.83 15.29 8.13
N SER A 93 -7.10 15.18 7.76
CA SER A 93 -7.84 16.27 7.11
C SER A 93 -8.61 17.14 8.08
N CYS A 94 -9.30 16.54 9.06
CA CYS A 94 -10.18 17.29 9.97
C CYS A 94 -9.75 17.25 11.44
N GLY A 95 -8.77 16.44 11.80
CA GLY A 95 -8.29 16.32 13.17
C GLY A 95 -9.15 15.53 14.12
N LYS A 96 -10.32 15.05 13.69
CA LYS A 96 -11.18 14.21 14.50
C LYS A 96 -10.66 12.77 14.54
N ASN A 97 -11.06 12.02 15.56
CA ASN A 97 -10.64 10.63 15.68
C ASN A 97 -11.26 9.78 14.57
N VAL A 98 -10.41 8.92 13.97
CA VAL A 98 -10.87 7.85 13.09
C VAL A 98 -11.48 6.76 13.97
N ALA A 99 -12.64 6.21 13.58
CA ALA A 99 -13.32 5.18 14.34
C ALA A 99 -12.39 3.97 14.54
N PRO A 100 -12.29 3.41 15.77
CA PRO A 100 -11.44 2.23 16.01
C PRO A 100 -11.79 1.05 15.12
N GLU A 101 -13.06 0.85 14.82
CA GLU A 101 -13.53 -0.21 13.92
C GLU A 101 -12.93 -0.08 12.53
N ARG A 102 -12.83 1.17 12.03
CA ARG A 102 -12.22 1.45 10.74
C ARG A 102 -10.73 1.14 10.76
N LEU A 103 -10.04 1.45 11.84
CA LEU A 103 -8.61 1.16 11.98
C LEU A 103 -8.34 -0.35 12.08
N GLN A 104 -9.26 -1.12 12.68
CA GLN A 104 -9.14 -2.57 12.74
C GLN A 104 -9.23 -3.21 11.34
N VAL A 105 -10.08 -2.66 10.49
CA VAL A 105 -10.23 -3.14 9.10
C VAL A 105 -9.10 -2.58 8.21
N SER A 106 -8.73 -1.32 8.42
CA SER A 106 -7.74 -0.63 7.61
C SER A 106 -6.75 0.13 8.52
N PRO A 107 -5.73 -0.56 9.06
CA PRO A 107 -4.81 0.07 10.02
C PRO A 107 -4.06 1.28 9.47
N ALA A 108 -3.85 1.35 8.16
CA ALA A 108 -3.15 2.46 7.52
C ALA A 108 -4.08 3.64 7.18
N ALA A 109 -5.37 3.58 7.55
CA ALA A 109 -6.33 4.64 7.26
C ALA A 109 -5.88 5.96 7.91
N ALA A 110 -5.74 7.00 7.08
CA ALA A 110 -5.29 8.32 7.51
C ALA A 110 -6.44 9.30 7.72
N ARG A 111 -7.61 8.99 7.19
CA ARG A 111 -8.78 9.88 7.20
C ARG A 111 -9.98 9.17 7.80
N CYS A 112 -10.86 9.96 8.43
CA CYS A 112 -12.17 9.44 8.83
C CYS A 112 -13.01 9.15 7.58
N ILE A 113 -14.09 8.39 7.75
CA ILE A 113 -14.93 7.98 6.61
C ILE A 113 -15.50 9.18 5.85
N GLN A 114 -15.83 10.25 6.56
CA GLN A 114 -16.38 11.45 5.94
C GLN A 114 -15.36 12.15 5.06
N CYS A 115 -14.13 12.32 5.55
CA CYS A 115 -13.05 12.95 4.78
C CYS A 115 -12.59 12.08 3.64
N GLN A 116 -12.55 10.76 3.83
CA GLN A 116 -12.19 9.83 2.77
C GLN A 116 -13.23 9.87 1.64
N THR A 117 -14.50 9.90 1.98
CA THR A 117 -15.57 10.00 0.99
C THR A 117 -15.48 11.31 0.20
N LYS A 118 -15.19 12.42 0.88
CA LYS A 118 -14.99 13.71 0.20
C LYS A 118 -13.80 13.69 -0.74
N ALA A 119 -12.69 13.07 -0.33
CA ALA A 119 -11.49 12.98 -1.17
C ALA A 119 -11.73 12.14 -2.42
N GLU A 120 -12.48 11.04 -2.28
CA GLU A 120 -12.84 10.17 -3.40
C GLU A 120 -13.84 10.81 -4.37
N ALA A 121 -14.71 11.69 -3.86
CA ALA A 121 -15.71 12.39 -4.66
C ALA A 121 -15.11 13.52 -5.51
N GLN A 122 -13.92 14.01 -5.17
CA GLN A 122 -13.25 15.05 -5.96
C GLN A 122 -12.48 14.42 -7.11
N PRO A 123 -12.69 14.86 -8.35
CA PRO A 123 -11.97 14.34 -9.51
C PRO A 123 -10.50 14.75 -9.50
#